data_ce6b133683500104766f7397e6b2c577
#
_entry.id   ce6b133683500104766f7397e6b2c577
#
_cell.length_a   1.000
_cell.length_b   1.000
_cell.length_c   1.000
_cell.angle_alpha   90.00
_cell.angle_beta   90.00
_cell.angle_gamma   90.00
#
_symmetry.space_group_name_H-M   'P 1'
#
loop_
_entity.id
_entity.type
_entity.pdbx_description
1 polymer ?
#
loop_
_entity_poly.entity_id
_entity_poly.type
_entity_poly.pdbx_seq_one_letter_code
_entity_poly.pdbx_strand_id
1 'polypeptide(L)'
;MTWTIEERAWDDAAGEALRAAQRAELDSRYGSDDHEPGAAPSAADIDVFLVALTSDGHAIGCGALRRLDARSAEVKRMYVEPAGRGSGVAAALLRSLEQAARARGWTTLRLETGPAQPDAIRFYEREGYRPIPLYGVYVGSGLSLCYERTL
;
A
#
# COMPACT_ATOMS: atom_id res chain seq x y z
N MET A 1 4.37 -7.38 20.05
CA MET A 1 3.02 -7.05 19.56
C MET A 1 2.57 -8.14 18.60
N THR A 2 1.40 -8.69 18.83
CA THR A 2 0.80 -9.68 17.94
C THR A 2 -0.36 -9.06 17.18
N TRP A 3 -0.61 -9.57 15.99
CA TRP A 3 -1.68 -9.11 15.13
C TRP A 3 -2.25 -10.25 14.30
N THR A 4 -3.46 -10.04 13.77
CA THR A 4 -4.04 -10.87 12.72
C THR A 4 -4.27 -9.98 11.51
N ILE A 5 -4.21 -10.57 10.30
CA ILE A 5 -4.46 -9.86 9.06
C ILE A 5 -5.73 -10.44 8.46
N GLU A 6 -6.70 -9.57 8.19
CA GLU A 6 -8.01 -9.94 7.67
C GLU A 6 -8.31 -9.19 6.38
N GLU A 7 -8.95 -9.87 5.44
CA GLU A 7 -9.52 -9.20 4.29
C GLU A 7 -10.81 -8.49 4.72
N ARG A 8 -10.95 -7.23 4.32
CA ARG A 8 -12.10 -6.38 4.64
C ARG A 8 -12.62 -5.71 3.40
N ALA A 9 -13.88 -5.31 3.43
CA ALA A 9 -14.45 -4.48 2.39
C ALA A 9 -13.75 -3.11 2.37
N TRP A 10 -13.66 -2.49 1.19
CA TRP A 10 -13.02 -1.17 1.04
C TRP A 10 -13.65 -0.12 1.95
N ASP A 11 -14.96 -0.16 2.16
CA ASP A 11 -15.70 0.78 2.98
C ASP A 11 -15.78 0.39 4.47
N ASP A 12 -15.06 -0.63 4.90
CA ASP A 12 -14.93 -0.99 6.32
C ASP A 12 -14.45 0.23 7.13
N ALA A 13 -15.14 0.54 8.23
CA ALA A 13 -14.91 1.76 8.99
C ALA A 13 -13.48 1.89 9.51
N ALA A 14 -12.89 0.80 10.00
CA ALA A 14 -11.51 0.80 10.49
C ALA A 14 -10.53 1.08 9.35
N GLY A 15 -10.76 0.50 8.18
CA GLY A 15 -9.96 0.74 6.99
C GLY A 15 -10.07 2.18 6.50
N GLU A 16 -11.26 2.73 6.49
CA GLU A 16 -11.47 4.14 6.12
C GLU A 16 -10.71 5.09 7.05
N ALA A 17 -10.73 4.81 8.35
CA ALA A 17 -9.99 5.61 9.34
C ALA A 17 -8.48 5.55 9.09
N LEU A 18 -7.93 4.38 8.79
CA LEU A 18 -6.51 4.22 8.46
C LEU A 18 -6.14 4.98 7.17
N ARG A 19 -6.96 4.89 6.14
CA ARG A 19 -6.71 5.61 4.89
C ARG A 19 -6.80 7.14 5.08
N ALA A 20 -7.71 7.60 5.92
CA ALA A 20 -7.80 9.02 6.26
C ALA A 20 -6.55 9.51 7.00
N ALA A 21 -6.04 8.71 7.94
CA ALA A 21 -4.80 9.00 8.67
C ALA A 21 -3.59 9.03 7.71
N GLN A 22 -3.51 8.09 6.79
CA GLN A 22 -2.47 8.07 5.76
C GLN A 22 -2.51 9.34 4.90
N ARG A 23 -3.68 9.73 4.45
CA ARG A 23 -3.85 10.92 3.62
C ARG A 23 -3.40 12.18 4.35
N ALA A 24 -3.77 12.31 5.62
CA ALA A 24 -3.35 13.44 6.44
C ALA A 24 -1.82 13.49 6.61
N GLU A 25 -1.18 12.35 6.82
CA GLU A 25 0.28 12.28 6.94
C GLU A 25 0.96 12.68 5.64
N LEU A 26 0.48 12.18 4.49
CA LEU A 26 1.04 12.51 3.18
C LEU A 26 0.81 13.97 2.81
N ASP A 27 -0.36 14.51 3.08
CA ASP A 27 -0.66 15.93 2.86
C ASP A 27 0.34 16.80 3.64
N SER A 28 0.65 16.43 4.87
CA SER A 28 1.64 17.13 5.68
C SER A 28 3.05 17.01 5.10
N ARG A 29 3.46 15.81 4.65
CA ARG A 29 4.81 15.59 4.08
C ARG A 29 5.02 16.33 2.77
N TYR A 30 4.01 16.41 1.92
CA TYR A 30 4.11 17.06 0.62
C TYR A 30 3.69 18.54 0.66
N GLY A 31 3.09 18.99 1.76
CA GLY A 31 2.62 20.37 1.91
C GLY A 31 1.38 20.69 1.10
N SER A 32 0.70 19.70 0.55
CA SER A 32 -0.50 19.86 -0.26
C SER A 32 -1.24 18.52 -0.34
N ASP A 33 -2.49 18.54 -0.77
CA ASP A 33 -3.30 17.35 -1.03
C ASP A 33 -3.15 16.81 -2.46
N ASP A 34 -2.39 17.50 -3.30
CA ASP A 34 -2.18 17.15 -4.71
C ASP A 34 -0.82 16.45 -4.88
N HIS A 35 -0.72 15.21 -4.37
CA HIS A 35 0.53 14.45 -4.41
C HIS A 35 0.38 13.06 -5.05
N GLU A 36 -0.82 12.67 -5.48
CA GLU A 36 -1.04 11.38 -6.14
C GLU A 36 -1.70 11.62 -7.50
N PRO A 37 -1.02 11.27 -8.61
CA PRO A 37 -1.61 11.36 -9.95
C PRO A 37 -2.74 10.36 -10.13
N GLY A 38 -3.70 10.73 -10.98
CA GLY A 38 -4.80 9.86 -11.36
C GLY A 38 -5.95 9.86 -10.36
N ALA A 39 -6.93 9.00 -10.61
CA ALA A 39 -8.10 8.87 -9.76
C ALA A 39 -7.76 8.11 -8.48
N ALA A 40 -8.31 8.57 -7.36
CA ALA A 40 -8.19 7.86 -6.09
C ALA A 40 -8.82 6.46 -6.20
N PRO A 41 -8.24 5.45 -5.53
CA PRO A 41 -8.83 4.12 -5.49
C PRO A 41 -10.25 4.15 -4.88
N SER A 42 -11.08 3.23 -5.36
CA SER A 42 -12.46 3.08 -4.86
C SER A 42 -12.82 1.59 -4.75
N ALA A 43 -13.97 1.32 -4.16
CA ALA A 43 -14.47 -0.06 -4.06
C ALA A 43 -14.60 -0.74 -5.43
N ALA A 44 -14.79 0.03 -6.51
CA ALA A 44 -14.97 -0.50 -7.85
C ALA A 44 -13.66 -1.04 -8.47
N ASP A 45 -12.51 -0.52 -8.05
CA ASP A 45 -11.21 -0.90 -8.66
C ASP A 45 -10.22 -1.53 -7.69
N ILE A 46 -10.57 -1.70 -6.41
CA ILE A 46 -9.76 -2.42 -5.45
C ILE A 46 -10.21 -3.87 -5.38
N ASP A 47 -9.28 -4.78 -5.63
CA ASP A 47 -9.54 -6.22 -5.66
C ASP A 47 -9.30 -6.88 -4.31
N VAL A 48 -8.37 -6.37 -3.53
CA VAL A 48 -8.03 -6.88 -2.19
C VAL A 48 -7.79 -5.70 -1.27
N PHE A 49 -8.38 -5.76 -0.08
CA PHE A 49 -8.07 -4.82 0.98
C PHE A 49 -7.86 -5.59 2.28
N LEU A 50 -6.67 -5.42 2.88
CA LEU A 50 -6.28 -6.11 4.10
C LEU A 50 -6.12 -5.13 5.24
N VAL A 51 -6.54 -5.55 6.43
CA VAL A 51 -6.39 -4.79 7.67
C VAL A 51 -5.68 -5.66 8.70
N ALA A 52 -4.68 -5.11 9.36
CA ALA A 52 -3.99 -5.75 10.48
C ALA A 52 -4.62 -5.29 11.79
N LEU A 53 -4.99 -6.26 12.62
CA LEU A 53 -5.69 -6.01 13.88
C LEU A 53 -4.86 -6.57 15.04
N THR A 54 -4.74 -5.81 16.11
CA THR A 54 -4.15 -6.30 17.36
C THR A 54 -5.10 -7.29 18.05
N SER A 55 -4.61 -7.97 19.09
CA SER A 55 -5.41 -8.96 19.82
C SER A 55 -6.66 -8.37 20.48
N ASP A 56 -6.68 -7.06 20.75
CA ASP A 56 -7.85 -6.36 21.28
C ASP A 56 -8.76 -5.77 20.20
N GLY A 57 -8.48 -6.07 18.92
CA GLY A 57 -9.32 -5.64 17.80
C GLY A 57 -9.03 -4.26 17.24
N HIS A 58 -7.96 -3.60 17.70
CA HIS A 58 -7.57 -2.30 17.16
C HIS A 58 -6.87 -2.46 15.80
N ALA A 59 -7.31 -1.71 14.80
CA ALA A 59 -6.70 -1.72 13.46
C ALA A 59 -5.44 -0.85 13.46
N ILE A 60 -4.29 -1.47 13.16
CA ILE A 60 -2.99 -0.79 13.22
C ILE A 60 -2.35 -0.59 11.84
N GLY A 61 -2.86 -1.21 10.82
CA GLY A 61 -2.31 -1.06 9.48
C GLY A 61 -3.22 -1.62 8.41
N CYS A 62 -2.94 -1.25 7.16
CA CYS A 62 -3.71 -1.71 6.01
C CYS A 62 -2.85 -1.74 4.74
N GLY A 63 -3.39 -2.37 3.71
CA GLY A 63 -2.84 -2.38 2.37
C GLY A 63 -3.84 -2.94 1.39
N ALA A 64 -3.70 -2.58 0.12
CA ALA A 64 -4.65 -2.94 -0.91
C ALA A 64 -3.94 -3.37 -2.19
N LEU A 65 -4.66 -4.11 -3.04
CA LEU A 65 -4.24 -4.43 -4.39
C LEU A 65 -5.27 -3.95 -5.39
N ARG A 66 -4.77 -3.33 -6.47
CA ARG A 66 -5.55 -2.94 -7.63
C ARG A 66 -4.96 -3.63 -8.86
N ARG A 67 -5.77 -4.40 -9.58
CA ARG A 67 -5.31 -5.06 -10.79
C ARG A 67 -4.84 -4.04 -11.83
N LEU A 68 -3.70 -4.29 -12.47
CA LEU A 68 -3.18 -3.50 -13.58
C LEU A 68 -3.45 -4.18 -14.91
N ASP A 69 -3.15 -5.47 -15.00
CA ASP A 69 -3.38 -6.29 -16.19
C ASP A 69 -3.56 -7.76 -15.78
N ALA A 70 -3.51 -8.67 -16.74
CA ALA A 70 -3.74 -10.11 -16.49
C ALA A 70 -2.71 -10.72 -15.53
N ARG A 71 -1.52 -10.14 -15.39
CA ARG A 71 -0.40 -10.71 -14.63
C ARG A 71 0.13 -9.81 -13.54
N SER A 72 -0.35 -8.58 -13.43
CA SER A 72 0.19 -7.63 -12.46
C SER A 72 -0.89 -6.87 -11.71
N ALA A 73 -0.53 -6.47 -10.51
CA ALA A 73 -1.36 -5.62 -9.67
C ALA A 73 -0.49 -4.58 -8.99
N GLU A 74 -1.14 -3.56 -8.47
CA GLU A 74 -0.49 -2.44 -7.80
C GLU A 74 -0.82 -2.49 -6.32
N VAL A 75 0.23 -2.36 -5.48
CA VAL A 75 0.08 -2.17 -4.04
C VAL A 75 -0.35 -0.73 -3.81
N LYS A 76 -1.48 -0.55 -3.11
CA LYS A 76 -2.05 0.76 -2.81
C LYS A 76 -2.33 0.86 -1.32
N ARG A 77 -2.25 2.08 -0.80
CA ARG A 77 -2.69 2.41 0.56
C ARG A 77 -2.02 1.59 1.67
N MET A 78 -0.75 1.21 1.46
CA MET A 78 0.05 0.63 2.53
C MET A 78 0.28 1.68 3.62
N TYR A 79 -0.20 1.38 4.81
CA TYR A 79 -0.07 2.30 5.93
C TYR A 79 -0.04 1.54 7.25
N VAL A 80 0.82 1.97 8.15
CA VAL A 80 0.85 1.51 9.53
C VAL A 80 0.83 2.74 10.41
N GLU A 81 -0.09 2.79 11.36
CA GLU A 81 -0.15 3.91 12.30
C GLU A 81 1.15 3.99 13.12
N PRO A 82 1.54 5.19 13.58
CA PRO A 82 2.85 5.38 14.21
C PRO A 82 3.15 4.41 15.36
N ALA A 83 2.17 4.09 16.20
CA ALA A 83 2.34 3.17 17.32
C ALA A 83 2.67 1.73 16.90
N GLY A 84 2.31 1.33 15.68
CA GLY A 84 2.58 0.00 15.13
C GLY A 84 3.88 -0.12 14.36
N ARG A 85 4.56 0.98 14.09
CA ARG A 85 5.78 0.98 13.28
C ARG A 85 6.94 0.32 14.04
N GLY A 86 7.81 -0.36 13.29
CA GLY A 86 8.94 -1.09 13.86
C GLY A 86 8.56 -2.45 14.45
N SER A 87 7.31 -2.87 14.36
CA SER A 87 6.83 -4.15 14.91
C SER A 87 6.86 -5.30 13.90
N GLY A 88 7.10 -5.01 12.62
CA GLY A 88 7.05 -6.01 11.54
C GLY A 88 5.69 -6.15 10.87
N VAL A 89 4.68 -5.37 11.28
CA VAL A 89 3.33 -5.48 10.72
C VAL A 89 3.27 -5.07 9.25
N ALA A 90 4.06 -4.07 8.84
CA ALA A 90 4.11 -3.65 7.44
C ALA A 90 4.62 -4.79 6.54
N ALA A 91 5.69 -5.46 6.95
CA ALA A 91 6.22 -6.61 6.21
C ALA A 91 5.19 -7.75 6.15
N ALA A 92 4.49 -8.01 7.24
CA ALA A 92 3.45 -9.04 7.29
C ALA A 92 2.29 -8.70 6.35
N LEU A 93 1.83 -7.46 6.32
CA LEU A 93 0.81 -6.99 5.38
C LEU A 93 1.27 -7.17 3.93
N LEU A 94 2.50 -6.76 3.63
CA LEU A 94 3.03 -6.89 2.27
C LEU A 94 3.12 -8.36 1.84
N ARG A 95 3.60 -9.25 2.71
CA ARG A 95 3.64 -10.70 2.41
C ARG A 95 2.24 -11.26 2.19
N SER A 96 1.25 -10.82 2.96
CA SER A 96 -0.14 -11.24 2.77
C SER A 96 -0.72 -10.75 1.44
N LEU A 97 -0.39 -9.52 1.03
CA LEU A 97 -0.77 -9.00 -0.29
C LEU A 97 -0.12 -9.82 -1.41
N GLU A 98 1.16 -10.18 -1.27
CA GLU A 98 1.85 -11.02 -2.24
C GLU A 98 1.20 -12.41 -2.37
N GLN A 99 0.80 -13.02 -1.26
CA GLN A 99 0.08 -14.29 -1.28
C GLN A 99 -1.28 -14.15 -1.97
N ALA A 100 -2.02 -13.09 -1.68
CA ALA A 100 -3.30 -12.82 -2.34
C ALA A 100 -3.12 -12.61 -3.86
N ALA A 101 -2.04 -11.96 -4.26
CA ALA A 101 -1.70 -11.78 -5.67
C ALA A 101 -1.41 -13.12 -6.35
N ARG A 102 -0.60 -13.97 -5.72
CA ARG A 102 -0.30 -15.31 -6.26
C ARG A 102 -1.56 -16.15 -6.42
N ALA A 103 -2.47 -16.09 -5.46
CA ALA A 103 -3.72 -16.83 -5.52
C ALA A 103 -4.61 -16.39 -6.69
N ARG A 104 -4.44 -15.16 -7.18
CA ARG A 104 -5.16 -14.62 -8.35
C ARG A 104 -4.39 -14.81 -9.67
N GLY A 105 -3.23 -15.44 -9.64
CA GLY A 105 -2.40 -15.64 -10.83
C GLY A 105 -1.58 -14.42 -11.24
N TRP A 106 -1.48 -13.42 -10.38
CA TRP A 106 -0.60 -12.28 -10.62
C TRP A 106 0.83 -12.64 -10.25
N THR A 107 1.77 -12.33 -11.14
CA THR A 107 3.18 -12.71 -10.98
C THR A 107 4.08 -11.51 -10.70
N THR A 108 3.55 -10.31 -10.77
CA THR A 108 4.30 -9.07 -10.53
C THR A 108 3.45 -8.11 -9.71
N LEU A 109 4.05 -7.55 -8.66
CA LEU A 109 3.47 -6.41 -7.96
C LEU A 109 4.29 -5.17 -8.24
N ARG A 110 3.59 -4.07 -8.51
CA ARG A 110 4.15 -2.73 -8.69
C ARG A 110 3.60 -1.79 -7.66
N LEU A 111 4.30 -0.71 -7.44
CA LEU A 111 3.85 0.34 -6.53
C LEU A 111 4.47 1.67 -6.91
N GLU A 112 3.85 2.73 -6.42
CA GLU A 112 4.39 4.07 -6.52
C GLU A 112 4.56 4.62 -5.10
N THR A 113 5.66 5.28 -4.86
CA THR A 113 5.93 6.07 -3.67
C THR A 113 6.54 7.39 -4.11
N GLY A 114 7.13 8.14 -3.21
CA GLY A 114 7.70 9.44 -3.56
C GLY A 114 8.91 9.83 -2.72
N PRO A 115 9.68 10.83 -3.19
CA PRO A 115 10.90 11.23 -2.51
C PRO A 115 10.69 11.84 -1.12
N ALA A 116 9.48 12.30 -0.80
CA ALA A 116 9.13 12.76 0.54
C ALA A 116 8.84 11.60 1.52
N GLN A 117 9.01 10.35 1.07
CA GLN A 117 8.77 9.14 1.86
C GLN A 117 10.02 8.25 1.92
N PRO A 118 11.15 8.73 2.49
CA PRO A 118 12.38 7.95 2.51
C PRO A 118 12.26 6.64 3.32
N ASP A 119 11.42 6.61 4.32
CA ASP A 119 11.12 5.42 5.11
C ASP A 119 10.40 4.34 4.27
N ALA A 120 9.46 4.73 3.42
CA ALA A 120 8.77 3.82 2.51
C ALA A 120 9.75 3.26 1.47
N ILE A 121 10.60 4.11 0.90
CA ILE A 121 11.62 3.69 -0.08
C ILE A 121 12.51 2.62 0.54
N ARG A 122 13.05 2.87 1.74
CA ARG A 122 13.90 1.88 2.43
C ARG A 122 13.15 0.58 2.72
N PHE A 123 11.90 0.68 3.12
CA PHE A 123 11.08 -0.48 3.40
C PHE A 123 10.91 -1.36 2.16
N TYR A 124 10.46 -0.78 1.05
CA TYR A 124 10.22 -1.57 -0.17
C TYR A 124 11.52 -2.15 -0.74
N GLU A 125 12.62 -1.41 -0.71
CA GLU A 125 13.91 -1.95 -1.16
C GLU A 125 14.36 -3.11 -0.31
N ARG A 126 14.21 -3.02 1.01
CA ARG A 126 14.52 -4.12 1.93
C ARG A 126 13.64 -5.34 1.68
N GLU A 127 12.39 -5.13 1.28
CA GLU A 127 11.44 -6.22 1.03
C GLU A 127 11.57 -6.81 -0.39
N GLY A 128 12.58 -6.41 -1.14
CA GLY A 128 12.89 -7.01 -2.43
C GLY A 128 12.26 -6.32 -3.64
N TYR A 129 11.71 -5.14 -3.45
CA TYR A 129 11.21 -4.32 -4.56
C TYR A 129 12.35 -3.50 -5.14
N ARG A 130 12.38 -3.36 -6.48
CA ARG A 130 13.44 -2.67 -7.19
C ARG A 130 12.87 -1.51 -8.00
N PRO A 131 13.65 -0.42 -8.20
CA PRO A 131 13.21 0.70 -9.02
C PRO A 131 12.92 0.29 -10.46
N ILE A 132 11.85 0.87 -11.01
CA ILE A 132 11.47 0.72 -12.41
C ILE A 132 11.13 2.11 -12.98
N PRO A 133 11.07 2.26 -14.32
CA PRO A 133 10.56 3.49 -14.92
C PRO A 133 9.13 3.78 -14.46
N LEU A 134 8.75 5.06 -14.46
CA LEU A 134 7.38 5.45 -14.16
C LEU A 134 6.41 4.76 -15.12
N TYR A 135 5.29 4.28 -14.60
CA TYR A 135 4.28 3.58 -15.39
C TYR A 135 2.89 4.23 -15.23
N GLY A 136 2.01 3.97 -16.18
CA GLY A 136 0.61 4.40 -16.13
C GLY A 136 0.45 5.90 -15.90
N VAL A 137 -0.39 6.27 -14.96
CA VAL A 137 -0.69 7.66 -14.61
C VAL A 137 0.51 8.40 -14.00
N TYR A 138 1.56 7.68 -13.60
CA TYR A 138 2.74 8.27 -12.97
C TYR A 138 3.76 8.81 -13.97
N VAL A 139 3.63 8.44 -15.24
CA VAL A 139 4.53 8.94 -16.29
C VAL A 139 4.48 10.47 -16.32
N GLY A 140 5.65 11.10 -16.19
CA GLY A 140 5.78 12.55 -16.16
C GLY A 140 5.61 13.18 -14.78
N SER A 141 5.29 12.38 -13.74
CA SER A 141 5.14 12.91 -12.38
C SER A 141 6.49 13.13 -11.71
N GLY A 142 6.77 14.36 -11.28
CA GLY A 142 7.97 14.69 -10.51
C GLY A 142 7.91 14.25 -9.05
N LEU A 143 6.75 13.80 -8.58
CA LEU A 143 6.54 13.36 -7.20
C LEU A 143 6.47 11.84 -7.06
N SER A 144 6.76 11.09 -8.15
CA SER A 144 6.56 9.64 -8.17
C SER A 144 7.87 8.89 -8.37
N LEU A 145 8.02 7.80 -7.63
CA LEU A 145 9.06 6.78 -7.81
C LEU A 145 8.32 5.43 -7.87
N CYS A 146 8.65 4.62 -8.87
CA CYS A 146 7.97 3.34 -9.06
C CYS A 146 8.91 2.17 -8.78
N TYR A 147 8.35 1.11 -8.23
CA TYR A 147 9.06 -0.11 -7.87
C TYR A 147 8.27 -1.33 -8.30
N GLU A 148 8.95 -2.46 -8.45
CA GLU A 148 8.29 -3.74 -8.68
C GLU A 148 9.02 -4.89 -8.03
N ARG A 149 8.28 -5.98 -7.83
CA ARG A 149 8.81 -7.28 -7.43
C ARG A 149 8.13 -8.37 -8.27
N THR A 150 8.94 -9.29 -8.81
CA THR A 150 8.43 -10.53 -9.38
C THR A 150 8.19 -11.54 -8.26
N LEU A 151 7.00 -12.09 -8.23
CA LEU A 151 6.57 -13.01 -7.17
C LEU A 151 6.98 -14.46 -7.44
#